data_61f58b1fed605de225f0c004a5342c75
#
_entry.id   61f58b1fed605de225f0c004a5342c75
#
_cell.length_a   1.000
_cell.length_b   1.000
_cell.length_c   1.000
_cell.angle_alpha   90.00
_cell.angle_beta   90.00
_cell.angle_gamma   90.00
#
_symmetry.space_group_name_H-M   'P 1'
#
loop_
_entity.id
_entity.type
_entity.pdbx_description
1 polymer ?
#
loop_
_entity_poly.entity_id
_entity_poly.type
_entity_poly.pdbx_seq_one_letter_code
_entity_poly.pdbx_strand_id
1 'polypeptide(L)'
;MLAYNADISDDKILVLNNGKFEPIEQLTPNKFICYESRTLIADNNDTAQAIMPNGNIYFFNDVTNSFIWYMAQKSKDKIKLYVYSRDTNRYILAQDAWYSRVDITPMGYGIGAYEFHTYGINDNYFKEVLLYAARGETLLNPYINILLSENKI
;
A
#
# COMPACT_ATOMS: atom_id res chain seq x y z
N MET A 1 12.02 -14.60 -17.84
CA MET A 1 12.18 -14.06 -17.44
C MET A 1 12.51 -13.66 -16.87
N LEU A 2 12.67 -13.59 -16.68
CA LEU A 2 12.47 -12.97 -15.96
C LEU A 2 12.94 -11.83 -15.93
N ALA A 3 12.28 -10.96 -16.09
CA ALA A 3 12.51 -9.58 -16.05
C ALA A 3 13.53 -9.22 -15.03
N TYR A 4 13.63 -9.93 -14.05
CA TYR A 4 14.79 -9.81 -13.22
C TYR A 4 15.60 -11.10 -13.30
N ASN A 5 16.85 -10.98 -13.10
CA ASN A 5 17.74 -12.10 -13.24
C ASN A 5 18.80 -12.10 -12.14
N ALA A 6 19.70 -13.05 -12.19
CA ALA A 6 20.60 -13.33 -11.10
C ALA A 6 21.67 -12.25 -10.86
N ASP A 7 21.95 -11.40 -11.83
CA ASP A 7 22.96 -10.35 -11.64
C ASP A 7 22.39 -9.07 -11.04
N ILE A 8 21.06 -9.02 -10.85
CA ILE A 8 20.44 -7.94 -10.13
C ILE A 8 20.39 -8.30 -8.65
N SER A 9 20.97 -7.47 -7.83
CA SER A 9 20.92 -7.68 -6.39
C SER A 9 19.47 -7.64 -5.89
N ASP A 10 19.05 -8.65 -5.13
CA ASP A 10 17.69 -8.79 -4.67
C ASP A 10 17.22 -7.57 -3.87
N ASP A 11 18.10 -6.97 -3.08
CA ASP A 11 17.78 -5.80 -2.29
C ASP A 11 17.61 -4.53 -3.12
N LYS A 12 17.79 -4.61 -4.43
CA LYS A 12 17.62 -3.48 -5.34
C LYS A 12 16.44 -3.66 -6.30
N ILE A 13 15.64 -4.68 -6.12
CA ILE A 13 14.49 -4.91 -6.98
C ILE A 13 13.37 -3.97 -6.55
N LEU A 14 13.14 -2.93 -7.36
CA LEU A 14 12.09 -1.94 -7.11
C LEU A 14 10.86 -2.18 -7.96
N VAL A 15 11.03 -2.78 -9.12
CA VAL A 15 9.96 -3.02 -10.09
C VAL A 15 10.16 -4.42 -10.67
N LEU A 16 9.07 -5.16 -10.77
CA LEU A 16 9.10 -6.49 -11.36
C LEU A 16 8.05 -6.58 -12.45
N ASN A 17 8.37 -7.25 -13.54
CA ASN A 17 7.38 -7.57 -14.57
C ASN A 17 7.38 -9.08 -14.79
N ASN A 18 6.34 -9.75 -14.32
CA ASN A 18 6.19 -11.19 -14.47
C ASN A 18 5.25 -11.58 -15.62
N GLY A 19 4.74 -10.59 -16.36
CA GLY A 19 3.87 -10.80 -17.51
C GLY A 19 2.46 -11.27 -17.17
N LYS A 20 2.09 -11.29 -15.90
CA LYS A 20 0.80 -11.85 -15.46
C LYS A 20 -0.26 -10.80 -15.15
N PHE A 21 0.12 -9.54 -15.00
CA PHE A 21 -0.80 -8.43 -14.71
C PHE A 21 -1.64 -8.66 -13.45
N GLU A 22 -1.08 -9.34 -12.47
CA GLU A 22 -1.75 -9.57 -11.19
C GLU A 22 -0.71 -9.49 -10.07
N PRO A 23 -1.12 -9.22 -8.82
CA PRO A 23 -0.18 -9.08 -7.73
C PRO A 23 0.49 -10.42 -7.40
N ILE A 24 1.69 -10.34 -6.84
CA ILE A 24 2.38 -11.50 -6.29
C ILE A 24 1.73 -11.79 -4.95
N GLU A 25 1.17 -13.00 -4.79
CA GLU A 25 0.39 -13.33 -3.60
C GLU A 25 1.24 -13.40 -2.34
N GLN A 26 2.44 -13.94 -2.44
CA GLN A 26 3.33 -14.10 -1.29
C GLN A 26 4.68 -13.48 -1.60
N LEU A 27 4.99 -12.39 -0.92
CA LEU A 27 6.27 -11.72 -1.09
C LEU A 27 7.36 -12.47 -0.34
N THR A 28 8.49 -12.70 -1.02
CA THR A 28 9.66 -13.26 -0.36
C THR A 28 10.19 -12.23 0.63
N PRO A 29 10.33 -12.59 1.91
CA PRO A 29 10.78 -11.62 2.91
C PRO A 29 12.12 -10.98 2.56
N ASN A 30 12.19 -9.68 2.72
CA ASN A 30 13.40 -8.88 2.53
C ASN A 30 14.01 -8.98 1.13
N LYS A 31 13.18 -9.22 0.13
CA LYS A 31 13.62 -9.28 -1.27
C LYS A 31 13.21 -8.02 -2.04
N PHE A 32 12.03 -7.50 -1.77
CA PHE A 32 11.48 -6.36 -2.50
C PHE A 32 11.67 -5.08 -1.72
N ILE A 33 11.80 -3.97 -2.44
CA ILE A 33 12.02 -2.66 -1.88
C ILE A 33 10.83 -1.78 -2.20
N CYS A 34 10.33 -1.06 -1.20
CA CYS A 34 9.26 -0.09 -1.38
C CYS A 34 9.70 1.00 -2.35
N TYR A 35 8.92 1.22 -3.39
CA TYR A 35 9.26 2.19 -4.42
C TYR A 35 9.28 3.62 -3.88
N GLU A 36 8.43 3.91 -2.90
CA GLU A 36 8.31 5.25 -2.31
C GLU A 36 9.30 5.49 -1.17
N SER A 37 9.34 4.61 -0.18
CA SER A 37 10.18 4.80 1.00
C SER A 37 11.60 4.27 0.86
N ARG A 38 11.84 3.40 -0.12
CA ARG A 38 13.14 2.75 -0.36
C ARG A 38 13.57 1.83 0.77
N THR A 39 12.62 1.31 1.53
CA THR A 39 12.88 0.36 2.61
C THR A 39 12.56 -1.06 2.16
N LEU A 40 13.23 -2.04 2.76
CA LEU A 40 12.95 -3.45 2.50
C LEU A 40 11.57 -3.83 3.02
N ILE A 41 10.91 -4.71 2.29
CA ILE A 41 9.60 -5.24 2.66
C ILE A 41 9.80 -6.57 3.38
N ALA A 42 9.45 -6.60 4.67
CA ALA A 42 9.67 -7.77 5.52
C ALA A 42 8.67 -8.90 5.26
N ASP A 43 7.42 -8.54 5.02
CA ASP A 43 6.35 -9.51 4.78
C ASP A 43 5.19 -8.83 4.03
N ASN A 44 4.07 -9.54 3.88
CA ASN A 44 2.91 -9.03 3.14
C ASN A 44 2.10 -7.99 3.92
N ASN A 45 2.24 -7.95 5.24
CA ASN A 45 1.35 -7.13 6.07
C ASN A 45 1.40 -5.65 5.70
N ASP A 46 0.24 -5.06 5.48
CA ASP A 46 0.06 -3.64 5.16
C ASP A 46 0.73 -3.19 3.87
N THR A 47 1.12 -4.12 3.01
CA THR A 47 1.77 -3.80 1.74
C THR A 47 0.76 -3.50 0.64
N ALA A 48 1.25 -2.88 -0.43
CA ALA A 48 0.47 -2.63 -1.64
C ALA A 48 1.31 -2.95 -2.87
N GLN A 49 0.61 -3.25 -3.96
CA GLN A 49 1.24 -3.48 -5.27
C GLN A 49 0.46 -2.72 -6.32
N ALA A 50 1.17 -1.95 -7.14
CA ALA A 50 0.56 -1.22 -8.24
C ALA A 50 0.99 -1.86 -9.56
N ILE A 51 0.02 -2.24 -10.38
CA ILE A 51 0.29 -2.87 -11.68
C ILE A 51 0.01 -1.86 -12.77
N MET A 52 1.05 -1.57 -13.54
CA MET A 52 1.00 -0.61 -14.63
C MET A 52 0.43 -1.26 -15.89
N PRO A 53 -0.03 -0.44 -16.87
CA PRO A 53 -0.56 -0.98 -18.13
C PRO A 53 0.41 -1.88 -18.90
N ASN A 54 1.71 -1.68 -18.73
CA ASN A 54 2.73 -2.51 -19.37
C ASN A 54 3.09 -3.78 -18.57
N GLY A 55 2.42 -4.00 -17.42
CA GLY A 55 2.65 -5.16 -16.59
C GLY A 55 3.70 -4.99 -15.51
N ASN A 56 4.35 -3.84 -15.45
CA ASN A 56 5.29 -3.56 -14.36
C ASN A 56 4.57 -3.46 -13.03
N ILE A 57 5.13 -4.07 -11.99
CA ILE A 57 4.57 -4.06 -10.65
C ILE A 57 5.50 -3.26 -9.74
N TYR A 58 4.93 -2.29 -9.06
CA TYR A 58 5.61 -1.47 -8.06
C TYR A 58 5.17 -1.92 -6.68
N PHE A 59 6.13 -2.07 -5.76
CA PHE A 59 5.87 -2.59 -4.41
C PHE A 59 5.96 -1.48 -3.39
N PHE A 60 5.10 -1.56 -2.37
CA PHE A 60 5.05 -0.55 -1.32
C PHE A 60 4.96 -1.22 0.05
N ASN A 61 5.81 -0.76 0.97
CA ASN A 61 5.93 -1.34 2.31
C ASN A 61 4.74 -0.99 3.22
N ASP A 62 4.04 0.10 2.89
CA ASP A 62 2.90 0.59 3.66
C ASP A 62 1.87 1.09 2.65
N VAL A 63 0.60 0.78 2.87
CA VAL A 63 -0.44 1.19 1.91
C VAL A 63 -0.43 2.69 1.67
N THR A 64 -0.10 3.49 2.69
CA THR A 64 -0.04 4.94 2.55
C THR A 64 1.05 5.37 1.56
N ASN A 65 2.18 4.68 1.54
CA ASN A 65 3.22 4.96 0.54
C ASN A 65 2.67 4.81 -0.88
N SER A 66 1.85 3.78 -1.09
CA SER A 66 1.25 3.55 -2.41
C SER A 66 0.24 4.65 -2.75
N PHE A 67 -0.48 5.16 -1.77
CA PHE A 67 -1.47 6.21 -1.99
C PHE A 67 -0.80 7.54 -2.36
N ILE A 68 0.29 7.88 -1.69
CA ILE A 68 1.07 9.08 -2.00
C ILE A 68 1.59 9.00 -3.45
N TRP A 69 2.17 7.85 -3.80
CA TRP A 69 2.66 7.62 -5.15
C TRP A 69 1.52 7.66 -6.19
N TYR A 70 0.41 6.99 -5.87
CA TYR A 70 -0.75 6.88 -6.77
C TYR A 70 -1.34 8.25 -7.10
N MET A 71 -1.47 9.11 -6.09
CA MET A 71 -2.03 10.45 -6.29
C MET A 71 -1.19 11.31 -7.23
N ALA A 72 0.09 11.04 -7.33
CA ALA A 72 0.99 11.76 -8.22
C ALA A 72 0.96 11.26 -9.67
N GLN A 73 0.28 10.17 -9.94
CA GLN A 73 0.25 9.59 -11.29
C GLN A 73 -0.76 10.29 -12.19
N LYS A 74 -0.42 10.43 -13.47
CA LYS A 74 -1.29 11.11 -14.43
C LYS A 74 -2.43 10.24 -14.93
N SER A 75 -2.18 8.95 -15.09
CA SER A 75 -3.15 8.01 -15.65
C SER A 75 -3.62 7.00 -14.61
N LYS A 76 -4.17 7.51 -13.50
CA LYS A 76 -4.57 6.69 -12.37
C LYS A 76 -5.57 5.60 -12.74
N ASP A 77 -6.49 5.89 -13.64
CA ASP A 77 -7.52 4.96 -14.09
C ASP A 77 -6.97 3.73 -14.78
N LYS A 78 -5.74 3.79 -15.26
CA LYS A 78 -5.08 2.67 -15.95
C LYS A 78 -4.20 1.85 -15.02
N ILE A 79 -4.04 2.27 -13.78
CA ILE A 79 -3.22 1.59 -12.79
C ILE A 79 -4.13 0.73 -11.91
N LYS A 80 -3.78 -0.54 -11.75
CA LYS A 80 -4.49 -1.40 -10.82
C LYS A 80 -3.72 -1.42 -9.50
N LEU A 81 -4.32 -0.82 -8.48
CA LEU A 81 -3.71 -0.75 -7.16
C LEU A 81 -4.34 -1.81 -6.27
N TYR A 82 -3.50 -2.69 -5.71
CA TYR A 82 -3.90 -3.74 -4.80
C TYR A 82 -3.33 -3.46 -3.42
N VAL A 83 -4.13 -3.73 -2.39
CA VAL A 83 -3.71 -3.59 -0.99
C VAL A 83 -3.91 -4.92 -0.28
N TYR A 84 -3.01 -5.23 0.64
CA TYR A 84 -3.12 -6.47 1.42
C TYR A 84 -4.11 -6.28 2.56
N SER A 85 -5.17 -7.07 2.57
CA SER A 85 -6.23 -6.91 3.58
C SER A 85 -5.81 -7.51 4.92
N ARG A 86 -6.04 -6.75 5.97
CA ARG A 86 -5.67 -7.18 7.33
C ARG A 86 -6.58 -8.28 7.87
N ASP A 87 -7.83 -8.32 7.41
CA ASP A 87 -8.80 -9.31 7.90
C ASP A 87 -8.81 -10.61 7.10
N THR A 88 -8.48 -10.59 5.81
CA THR A 88 -8.55 -11.79 4.97
C THR A 88 -7.20 -12.26 4.45
N ASN A 89 -6.14 -11.50 4.71
CA ASN A 89 -4.76 -11.87 4.33
C ASN A 89 -4.61 -12.19 2.86
N ARG A 90 -5.12 -11.30 2.02
CA ARG A 90 -4.96 -11.38 0.56
C ARG A 90 -4.99 -10.01 -0.07
N TYR A 91 -4.49 -9.90 -1.30
CA TYR A 91 -4.56 -8.66 -2.04
C TYR A 91 -5.94 -8.45 -2.63
N ILE A 92 -6.47 -7.26 -2.44
CA ILE A 92 -7.75 -6.83 -3.00
C ILE A 92 -7.55 -5.49 -3.67
N LEU A 93 -8.45 -5.13 -4.58
CA LEU A 93 -8.38 -3.81 -5.21
C LEU A 93 -8.56 -2.73 -4.14
N ALA A 94 -7.68 -1.74 -4.18
CA ALA A 94 -7.69 -0.65 -3.19
C ALA A 94 -9.04 0.07 -3.15
N GLN A 95 -9.67 0.23 -4.30
CA GLN A 95 -10.97 0.92 -4.39
C GLN A 95 -12.13 0.14 -3.78
N ASP A 96 -11.94 -1.15 -3.55
CA ASP A 96 -12.97 -2.00 -2.96
C ASP A 96 -12.77 -2.23 -1.47
N ALA A 97 -11.67 -1.72 -0.90
CA ALA A 97 -11.33 -1.94 0.50
C ALA A 97 -11.97 -0.89 1.40
N TRP A 98 -12.09 -1.25 2.67
CA TRP A 98 -12.40 -0.35 3.76
C TRP A 98 -11.12 -0.03 4.51
N TYR A 99 -11.06 1.11 5.18
CA TYR A 99 -9.81 1.55 5.80
C TYR A 99 -9.99 2.09 7.20
N SER A 100 -9.03 1.77 8.06
CA SER A 100 -8.84 2.38 9.36
C SER A 100 -7.74 3.43 9.26
N ARG A 101 -7.66 4.33 10.25
CA ARG A 101 -6.62 5.36 10.30
C ARG A 101 -5.73 5.24 11.53
N VAL A 102 -5.94 4.22 12.36
CA VAL A 102 -5.28 4.12 13.66
C VAL A 102 -4.60 2.75 13.88
N ASP A 103 -4.26 2.06 12.81
CA ASP A 103 -3.56 0.79 12.90
C ASP A 103 -2.05 1.00 13.06
N ILE A 104 -1.38 -0.03 13.54
CA ILE A 104 0.08 -0.04 13.59
C ILE A 104 0.57 -0.56 12.24
N THR A 105 1.21 0.30 11.47
CA THR A 105 1.69 -0.03 10.13
C THR A 105 3.19 0.14 10.02
N PRO A 106 3.84 -0.48 9.00
CA PRO A 106 5.31 -0.50 8.92
C PRO A 106 5.98 0.86 8.97
N MET A 107 5.39 1.87 8.31
CA MET A 107 5.96 3.22 8.28
C MET A 107 5.29 4.17 9.27
N GLY A 108 4.35 3.68 10.07
CA GLY A 108 3.71 4.47 11.10
C GLY A 108 2.57 5.36 10.64
N TYR A 109 2.14 5.28 9.42
CA TYR A 109 1.06 6.12 8.91
C TYR A 109 -0.30 5.82 9.54
N GLY A 110 -0.56 4.56 9.88
CA GLY A 110 -1.79 4.16 10.58
C GLY A 110 -2.95 3.74 9.69
N ILE A 111 -2.84 3.84 8.38
CA ILE A 111 -3.92 3.43 7.49
C ILE A 111 -3.82 1.93 7.23
N GLY A 112 -4.84 1.19 7.66
CA GLY A 112 -4.94 -0.25 7.42
C GLY A 112 -6.06 -0.56 6.46
N ALA A 113 -5.86 -1.56 5.59
CA ALA A 113 -6.83 -1.98 4.59
C ALA A 113 -7.57 -3.23 5.04
N TYR A 114 -8.88 -3.27 4.77
CA TYR A 114 -9.75 -4.38 5.16
C TYR A 114 -10.68 -4.73 4.01
N GLU A 115 -10.98 -6.00 3.88
CA GLU A 115 -11.94 -6.44 2.86
C GLU A 115 -13.38 -6.19 3.29
N PHE A 116 -13.68 -6.42 4.57
CA PHE A 116 -15.03 -6.31 5.10
C PHE A 116 -15.15 -5.14 6.07
N HIS A 117 -16.29 -4.46 6.00
CA HIS A 117 -16.57 -3.32 6.84
C HIS A 117 -16.97 -3.74 8.26
N THR A 118 -16.35 -3.14 9.26
CA THR A 118 -16.72 -3.29 10.67
C THR A 118 -16.91 -1.88 11.24
N TYR A 119 -18.14 -1.52 11.58
CA TYR A 119 -18.45 -0.19 12.07
C TYR A 119 -17.60 0.18 13.28
N GLY A 120 -17.05 1.39 13.23
CA GLY A 120 -16.20 1.92 14.30
C GLY A 120 -14.75 1.51 14.18
N ILE A 121 -14.40 0.64 13.23
CA ILE A 121 -13.03 0.16 13.06
C ILE A 121 -12.45 0.62 11.72
N ASN A 122 -13.15 0.36 10.62
CA ASN A 122 -12.64 0.65 9.29
C ASN A 122 -13.70 1.35 8.44
N ASP A 123 -14.03 2.57 8.84
CA ASP A 123 -15.17 3.29 8.28
C ASP A 123 -14.83 4.17 7.07
N ASN A 124 -13.57 4.22 6.65
CA ASN A 124 -13.14 5.12 5.58
C ASN A 124 -13.12 4.42 4.23
N TYR A 125 -13.50 5.18 3.18
CA TYR A 125 -13.42 4.72 1.80
C TYR A 125 -12.05 5.04 1.19
N PHE A 126 -11.75 4.39 0.07
CA PHE A 126 -10.51 4.62 -0.66
C PHE A 126 -10.29 6.11 -0.97
N LYS A 127 -11.31 6.79 -1.49
CA LYS A 127 -11.19 8.21 -1.84
C LYS A 127 -10.80 9.07 -0.65
N GLU A 128 -11.30 8.74 0.52
CA GLU A 128 -11.00 9.49 1.75
C GLU A 128 -9.55 9.31 2.17
N VAL A 129 -9.09 8.06 2.22
CA VAL A 129 -7.72 7.78 2.67
C VAL A 129 -6.67 8.27 1.66
N LEU A 130 -7.01 8.30 0.37
CA LEU A 130 -6.14 8.91 -0.62
C LEU A 130 -5.89 10.39 -0.30
N LEU A 131 -6.94 11.12 0.03
CA LEU A 131 -6.82 12.52 0.38
C LEU A 131 -6.04 12.71 1.68
N TYR A 132 -6.33 11.89 2.68
CA TYR A 132 -5.59 11.97 3.95
C TYR A 132 -4.09 11.73 3.71
N ALA A 133 -3.76 10.71 2.93
CA ALA A 133 -2.37 10.41 2.60
C ALA A 133 -1.70 11.59 1.87
N ALA A 134 -2.37 12.11 0.85
CA ALA A 134 -1.83 13.21 0.04
C ALA A 134 -1.63 14.49 0.84
N ARG A 135 -2.46 14.72 1.86
CA ARG A 135 -2.40 15.92 2.70
C ARG A 135 -1.52 15.74 3.93
N GLY A 136 -0.95 14.55 4.14
CA GLY A 136 -0.20 14.28 5.36
C GLY A 136 -1.06 14.18 6.60
N GLU A 137 -2.36 13.92 6.45
CA GLU A 137 -3.30 13.81 7.57
C GLU A 137 -3.33 12.38 8.09
N THR A 138 -2.20 11.94 8.62
CA THR A 138 -1.98 10.59 9.12
C THR A 138 -1.37 10.65 10.52
N LEU A 139 -1.17 9.47 11.14
CA LEU A 139 -0.60 9.39 12.49
C LEU A 139 0.81 9.96 12.59
N LEU A 140 1.54 10.11 11.47
CA LEU A 140 2.86 10.74 11.49
C LEU A 140 2.78 12.24 11.77
N ASN A 141 1.65 12.87 11.50
CA ASN A 141 1.44 14.26 11.85
C ASN A 141 1.02 14.32 13.33
N PRO A 142 1.81 14.95 14.23
CA PRO A 142 1.51 14.93 15.65
C PRO A 142 0.13 15.51 16.00
N TYR A 143 -0.30 16.55 15.30
CA TYR A 143 -1.60 17.16 15.53
C TYR A 143 -2.73 16.22 15.13
N ILE A 144 -2.61 15.60 13.95
CA ILE A 144 -3.60 14.63 13.48
C ILE A 144 -3.63 13.40 14.40
N ASN A 145 -2.47 12.97 14.88
CA ASN A 145 -2.38 11.86 15.81
C ASN A 145 -3.21 12.13 17.07
N ILE A 146 -3.10 13.34 17.62
CA ILE A 146 -3.87 13.72 18.80
C ILE A 146 -5.38 13.69 18.49
N LEU A 147 -5.78 14.26 17.38
CA LEU A 147 -7.20 14.31 17.00
C LEU A 147 -7.78 12.90 16.79
N LEU A 148 -7.02 12.03 16.16
CA LEU A 148 -7.43 10.64 15.93
C LEU A 148 -7.50 9.85 17.25
N SER A 149 -6.53 10.01 18.15
CA SER A 149 -6.55 9.32 19.43
C SER A 149 -7.69 9.83 20.34
N GLU A 150 -8.12 11.06 20.17
CA GLU A 150 -9.25 11.62 20.89
C GLU A 150 -10.58 11.41 20.18
N ASN A 151 -10.55 10.71 19.05
CA ASN A 151 -11.75 10.40 18.25
C ASN A 151 -12.49 11.67 17.80
N LYS A 152 -11.74 12.68 17.36
CA LYS A 152 -12.30 13.97 16.93
C LYS A 152 -12.37 14.16 15.42
N ILE A 153 -11.73 13.26 14.67
CA ILE A 153 -11.80 13.28 13.21
C ILE A 153 -11.81 11.88 12.62
#